data_d0b3d7cfe478f5ce3ad93ddae2b6dd19
#
_entry.id   d0b3d7cfe478f5ce3ad93ddae2b6dd19
#
_cell.length_a   1.000
_cell.length_b   1.000
_cell.length_c   1.000
_cell.angle_alpha   90.00
_cell.angle_beta   90.00
_cell.angle_gamma   90.00
#
_symmetry.space_group_name_H-M   'P 1'
#
loop_
_entity.id
_entity.type
_entity.pdbx_description
1 polymer ?
#
loop_
_entity_poly.entity_id
_entity_poly.type
_entity_poly.pdbx_seq_one_letter_code
_entity_poly.pdbx_strand_id
1 'polypeptide(L)'
;QGYLFVGEQLLNESGMRHHPVTPMEDAHLGRLIERQGRGKAALIAWPIVARGPEAVAAALAAVNDPAVRYVVLDALSEQDLLTQGVALREMKLVSGGSGLAIGLARDLAQRHGARGESAQAGMPLVGPAVVLSGSCSVMTNSQVAAYRQQAPARAVDLSACFTDLESYVRTLTDWVDAQRDAPLAPMIYATTEPQTLQRIQAQYGDKASSER
;
A
#
# COMPACT_ATOMS: atom_id res chain seq x y z
N GLN A 1 14.55 12.39 -7.75
CA GLN A 1 14.68 12.53 -9.21
C GLN A 1 14.16 11.25 -9.90
N GLY A 2 12.87 10.97 -9.68
CA GLY A 2 12.19 9.81 -10.27
C GLY A 2 12.49 8.48 -9.60
N TYR A 3 13.14 8.47 -8.45
CA TYR A 3 13.42 7.26 -7.68
C TYR A 3 12.50 7.16 -6.48
N LEU A 4 11.99 5.95 -6.22
CA LEU A 4 11.20 5.66 -5.05
C LEU A 4 12.07 5.13 -3.91
N PHE A 5 11.84 5.68 -2.72
CA PHE A 5 12.49 5.27 -1.48
C PHE A 5 11.49 4.60 -0.54
N VAL A 6 11.98 3.66 0.25
CA VAL A 6 11.29 3.07 1.39
C VAL A 6 12.10 3.41 2.63
N GLY A 7 11.67 4.40 3.39
CA GLY A 7 12.53 5.02 4.39
C GLY A 7 13.76 5.68 3.74
N GLU A 8 14.95 5.26 4.14
CA GLU A 8 16.23 5.78 3.62
C GLU A 8 16.84 4.91 2.51
N GLN A 9 16.18 3.81 2.14
CA GLN A 9 16.67 2.86 1.14
C GLN A 9 15.95 3.03 -0.20
N LEU A 10 16.63 2.79 -1.30
CA LEU A 10 15.98 2.66 -2.61
C LEU A 10 15.02 1.46 -2.61
N LEU A 11 13.94 1.57 -3.37
CA LEU A 11 12.90 0.52 -3.47
C LEU A 11 13.50 -0.87 -3.72
N ASN A 12 14.45 -0.98 -4.64
CA ASN A 12 15.11 -2.24 -5.01
C ASN A 12 16.19 -2.69 -4.01
N GLU A 13 16.50 -1.90 -3.01
CA GLU A 13 17.43 -2.24 -1.91
C GLU A 13 16.66 -2.54 -0.61
N SER A 14 15.36 -2.22 -0.58
CA SER A 14 14.47 -2.46 0.54
C SER A 14 13.90 -3.89 0.55
N GLY A 15 13.14 -4.22 1.58
CA GLY A 15 12.40 -5.48 1.65
C GLY A 15 11.46 -5.74 0.47
N MET A 16 11.08 -4.69 -0.28
CA MET A 16 10.24 -4.81 -1.48
C MET A 16 10.95 -5.53 -2.64
N ARG A 17 12.28 -5.63 -2.64
CA ARG A 17 13.03 -6.44 -3.61
C ARG A 17 12.56 -7.90 -3.63
N HIS A 18 12.16 -8.41 -2.47
CA HIS A 18 11.74 -9.80 -2.28
C HIS A 18 10.24 -9.93 -2.09
N HIS A 19 9.46 -8.95 -2.61
CA HIS A 19 8.00 -9.02 -2.50
C HIS A 19 7.49 -10.28 -3.24
N PRO A 20 6.64 -11.11 -2.58
CA PRO A 20 6.30 -12.45 -3.08
C PRO A 20 5.53 -12.44 -4.41
N VAL A 21 4.76 -11.39 -4.68
CA VAL A 21 3.93 -11.30 -5.90
C VAL A 21 4.56 -10.37 -6.94
N THR A 22 5.15 -9.28 -6.49
CA THR A 22 5.71 -8.22 -7.34
C THR A 22 7.09 -7.80 -6.83
N PRO A 23 8.15 -8.58 -7.08
CA PRO A 23 9.50 -8.21 -6.67
C PRO A 23 9.93 -6.91 -7.37
N MET A 24 10.47 -5.97 -6.58
CA MET A 24 10.88 -4.66 -7.06
C MET A 24 12.39 -4.62 -7.32
N GLU A 25 12.78 -4.81 -8.58
CA GLU A 25 14.17 -4.86 -9.01
C GLU A 25 14.76 -3.51 -9.42
N ASP A 26 13.92 -2.49 -9.57
CA ASP A 26 14.31 -1.15 -9.98
C ASP A 26 13.60 -0.13 -9.08
N ALA A 27 14.29 0.95 -8.73
CA ALA A 27 13.72 2.06 -7.96
C ALA A 27 13.30 3.24 -8.84
N HIS A 28 13.66 3.26 -10.13
CA HIS A 28 13.35 4.37 -11.01
C HIS A 28 11.94 4.25 -11.59
N LEU A 29 11.01 5.09 -11.11
CA LEU A 29 9.59 5.01 -11.44
C LEU A 29 9.30 5.14 -12.95
N GLY A 30 10.01 6.00 -13.67
CA GLY A 30 9.84 6.13 -15.11
C GLY A 30 10.10 4.81 -15.84
N ARG A 31 11.21 4.14 -15.54
CA ARG A 31 11.53 2.83 -16.14
C ARG A 31 10.53 1.75 -15.75
N LEU A 32 10.07 1.74 -14.48
CA LEU A 32 9.04 0.79 -14.04
C LEU A 32 7.73 0.96 -14.82
N ILE A 33 7.29 2.20 -15.00
CA ILE A 33 6.06 2.52 -15.73
C ILE A 33 6.21 2.15 -17.22
N GLU A 34 7.34 2.45 -17.84
CA GLU A 34 7.59 2.12 -19.26
C GLU A 34 7.65 0.62 -19.52
N ARG A 35 8.10 -0.19 -18.55
CA ARG A 35 8.07 -1.67 -18.64
C ARG A 35 6.67 -2.25 -18.53
N GLN A 36 5.79 -1.59 -17.77
CA GLN A 36 4.44 -2.08 -17.48
C GLN A 36 3.38 -1.48 -18.40
N GLY A 37 3.63 -0.28 -18.92
CA GLY A 37 2.70 0.49 -19.73
C GLY A 37 3.10 0.59 -21.19
N ARG A 38 2.30 1.34 -21.94
CA ARG A 38 2.61 1.71 -23.33
C ARG A 38 2.97 3.18 -23.41
N GLY A 39 4.13 3.51 -23.99
CA GLY A 39 4.62 4.88 -24.14
C GLY A 39 5.71 5.22 -23.15
N LYS A 40 6.19 6.47 -23.25
CA LYS A 40 7.28 6.99 -22.42
C LYS A 40 6.76 7.68 -21.16
N ALA A 41 7.64 7.76 -20.17
CA ALA A 41 7.44 8.53 -18.93
C ALA A 41 8.33 9.78 -18.93
N ALA A 42 7.75 10.94 -18.70
CA ALA A 42 8.48 12.16 -18.37
C ALA A 42 8.58 12.32 -16.84
N LEU A 43 9.53 13.11 -16.39
CA LEU A 43 9.76 13.39 -14.98
C LEU A 43 9.66 14.89 -14.71
N ILE A 44 8.85 15.27 -13.73
CA ILE A 44 8.91 16.58 -13.07
C ILE A 44 9.63 16.40 -11.75
N ALA A 45 10.93 16.70 -11.75
CA ALA A 45 11.81 16.49 -10.63
C ALA A 45 11.52 17.47 -9.48
N TRP A 46 11.85 17.07 -8.27
CA TRP A 46 11.58 17.84 -7.05
C TRP A 46 12.00 19.33 -7.11
N PRO A 47 13.13 19.76 -7.72
CA PRO A 47 13.44 21.19 -7.81
C PRO A 47 12.38 22.03 -8.54
N ILE A 48 11.57 21.42 -9.40
CA ILE A 48 10.44 22.10 -10.04
C ILE A 48 9.24 22.09 -9.09
N VAL A 49 8.96 20.97 -8.44
CA VAL A 49 7.86 20.85 -7.46
C VAL A 49 8.04 21.84 -6.30
N ALA A 50 9.26 21.99 -5.80
CA ALA A 50 9.61 22.93 -4.74
C ALA A 50 9.36 24.40 -5.09
N ARG A 51 9.20 24.75 -6.37
CA ARG A 51 8.89 26.10 -6.83
C ARG A 51 7.40 26.45 -6.78
N GLY A 52 6.56 25.50 -6.46
CA GLY A 52 5.13 25.70 -6.31
C GLY A 52 4.27 25.20 -7.49
N PRO A 53 2.94 25.29 -7.34
CA PRO A 53 1.99 24.68 -8.28
C PRO A 53 2.05 25.28 -9.69
N GLU A 54 2.35 26.56 -9.84
CA GLU A 54 2.46 27.20 -11.15
C GLU A 54 3.65 26.65 -11.94
N ALA A 55 4.78 26.38 -11.26
CA ALA A 55 5.95 25.80 -11.89
C ALA A 55 5.68 24.35 -12.34
N VAL A 56 4.95 23.59 -11.55
CA VAL A 56 4.51 22.22 -11.90
C VAL A 56 3.57 22.25 -13.09
N ALA A 57 2.55 23.13 -13.06
CA ALA A 57 1.59 23.28 -14.16
C ALA A 57 2.30 23.70 -15.48
N ALA A 58 3.22 24.62 -15.41
CA ALA A 58 4.01 25.04 -16.57
C ALA A 58 4.89 23.89 -17.12
N ALA A 59 5.52 23.12 -16.24
CA ALA A 59 6.31 21.96 -16.62
C ALA A 59 5.45 20.85 -17.27
N LEU A 60 4.23 20.61 -16.74
CA LEU A 60 3.27 19.69 -17.35
C LEU A 60 2.85 20.14 -18.76
N ALA A 61 2.55 21.44 -18.92
CA ALA A 61 2.17 22.01 -20.21
C ALA A 61 3.32 21.98 -21.23
N ALA A 62 4.56 22.00 -20.77
CA ALA A 62 5.74 21.90 -21.64
C ALA A 62 6.04 20.48 -22.15
N VAL A 63 5.37 19.45 -21.61
CA VAL A 63 5.51 18.08 -22.12
C VAL A 63 4.76 17.96 -23.44
N ASN A 64 5.50 18.01 -24.54
CA ASN A 64 4.95 18.02 -25.89
C ASN A 64 5.37 16.80 -26.77
N ASP A 65 6.15 15.85 -26.22
CA ASP A 65 6.48 14.60 -26.93
C ASP A 65 5.24 13.69 -26.97
N PRO A 66 4.70 13.36 -28.16
CA PRO A 66 3.51 12.51 -28.31
C PRO A 66 3.72 11.06 -27.84
N ALA A 67 4.96 10.64 -27.66
CA ALA A 67 5.28 9.32 -27.09
C ALA A 67 5.11 9.30 -25.57
N VAL A 68 5.11 10.45 -24.89
CA VAL A 68 4.91 10.54 -23.44
C VAL A 68 3.45 10.33 -23.09
N ARG A 69 3.18 9.30 -22.31
CA ARG A 69 1.85 8.94 -21.80
C ARG A 69 1.73 9.10 -20.31
N TYR A 70 2.85 9.17 -19.62
CA TYR A 70 2.91 9.25 -18.17
C TYR A 70 3.83 10.39 -17.75
N VAL A 71 3.46 11.09 -16.70
CA VAL A 71 4.35 12.07 -16.08
C VAL A 71 4.49 11.71 -14.61
N VAL A 72 5.71 11.44 -14.18
CA VAL A 72 6.07 11.18 -12.79
C VAL A 72 6.41 12.50 -12.13
N LEU A 73 5.84 12.77 -10.96
CA LEU A 73 6.15 13.94 -10.13
C LEU A 73 6.83 13.46 -8.85
N ASP A 74 7.99 14.05 -8.55
CA ASP A 74 8.67 13.80 -7.27
C ASP A 74 7.91 14.42 -6.10
N ALA A 75 7.96 13.76 -4.94
CA ALA A 75 7.51 14.29 -3.66
C ALA A 75 8.45 13.83 -2.55
N LEU A 76 8.87 14.74 -1.67
CA LEU A 76 9.71 14.47 -0.51
C LEU A 76 8.99 14.80 0.81
N SER A 77 7.93 15.59 0.74
CA SER A 77 7.22 16.11 1.91
C SER A 77 5.71 16.18 1.66
N GLU A 78 4.93 16.32 2.72
CA GLU A 78 3.49 16.59 2.62
C GLU A 78 3.22 17.91 1.86
N GLN A 79 4.08 18.91 2.03
CA GLN A 79 3.94 20.18 1.30
C GLN A 79 4.02 19.99 -0.23
N ASP A 80 4.84 19.05 -0.70
CA ASP A 80 4.92 18.74 -2.14
C ASP A 80 3.60 18.11 -2.63
N LEU A 81 2.95 17.28 -1.80
CA LEU A 81 1.64 16.71 -2.11
C LEU A 81 0.56 17.79 -2.20
N LEU A 82 0.60 18.80 -1.32
CA LEU A 82 -0.30 19.95 -1.40
C LEU A 82 -0.07 20.77 -2.68
N THR A 83 1.19 21.02 -3.03
CA THR A 83 1.59 21.66 -4.29
C THR A 83 1.06 20.89 -5.50
N GLN A 84 1.23 19.57 -5.51
CA GLN A 84 0.71 18.71 -6.58
C GLN A 84 -0.82 18.71 -6.63
N GLY A 85 -1.52 18.72 -5.49
CA GLY A 85 -2.97 18.80 -5.44
C GLY A 85 -3.51 20.01 -6.17
N VAL A 86 -2.89 21.18 -5.98
CA VAL A 86 -3.25 22.43 -6.69
C VAL A 86 -2.88 22.34 -8.17
N ALA A 87 -1.68 21.88 -8.51
CA ALA A 87 -1.21 21.83 -9.90
C ALA A 87 -2.00 20.86 -10.77
N LEU A 88 -2.50 19.75 -10.17
CA LEU A 88 -3.19 18.67 -10.88
C LEU A 88 -4.72 18.81 -10.88
N ARG A 89 -5.27 19.91 -10.36
CA ARG A 89 -6.72 20.11 -10.16
C ARG A 89 -7.57 19.93 -11.41
N GLU A 90 -7.03 20.23 -12.58
CA GLU A 90 -7.72 20.10 -13.88
C GLU A 90 -7.40 18.81 -14.62
N MET A 91 -6.56 17.95 -14.03
CA MET A 91 -6.23 16.66 -14.63
C MET A 91 -7.39 15.68 -14.53
N LYS A 92 -7.74 15.05 -15.64
CA LYS A 92 -8.84 14.07 -15.71
C LYS A 92 -8.49 12.75 -15.02
N LEU A 93 -7.23 12.40 -14.97
CA LEU A 93 -6.74 11.16 -14.35
C LEU A 93 -5.40 11.42 -13.68
N VAL A 94 -5.33 11.06 -12.42
CA VAL A 94 -4.10 11.02 -11.64
C VAL A 94 -4.02 9.68 -10.92
N SER A 95 -2.82 9.20 -10.69
CA SER A 95 -2.55 7.94 -9.98
C SER A 95 -1.39 8.15 -9.01
N GLY A 96 -1.47 7.53 -7.84
CA GLY A 96 -0.43 7.64 -6.83
C GLY A 96 -0.78 6.89 -5.57
N GLY A 97 0.09 6.93 -4.59
CA GLY A 97 -0.20 6.46 -3.24
C GLY A 97 -1.26 7.34 -2.55
N SER A 98 -1.76 6.88 -1.41
CA SER A 98 -2.79 7.59 -0.62
C SER A 98 -2.42 9.04 -0.28
N GLY A 99 -1.12 9.36 -0.19
CA GLY A 99 -0.63 10.71 0.06
C GLY A 99 -1.07 11.73 -1.00
N LEU A 100 -1.15 11.36 -2.27
CA LEU A 100 -1.63 12.26 -3.32
C LEU A 100 -3.07 12.74 -3.06
N ALA A 101 -3.92 11.87 -2.50
CA ALA A 101 -5.29 12.21 -2.16
C ALA A 101 -5.39 13.33 -1.12
N ILE A 102 -4.40 13.50 -0.24
CA ILE A 102 -4.34 14.59 0.75
C ILE A 102 -4.32 15.94 0.04
N GLY A 103 -3.42 16.10 -0.94
CA GLY A 103 -3.30 17.34 -1.70
C GLY A 103 -4.54 17.65 -2.53
N LEU A 104 -5.06 16.66 -3.25
CA LEU A 104 -6.26 16.79 -4.07
C LEU A 104 -7.50 17.11 -3.23
N ALA A 105 -7.70 16.41 -2.12
CA ALA A 105 -8.84 16.64 -1.23
C ALA A 105 -8.79 18.03 -0.59
N ARG A 106 -7.61 18.49 -0.18
CA ARG A 106 -7.43 19.82 0.41
C ARG A 106 -7.74 20.93 -0.61
N ASP A 107 -7.22 20.84 -1.83
CA ASP A 107 -7.52 21.79 -2.90
C ASP A 107 -9.02 21.81 -3.22
N LEU A 108 -9.65 20.63 -3.33
CA LEU A 108 -11.08 20.51 -3.57
C LEU A 108 -11.90 21.16 -2.45
N ALA A 109 -11.57 20.89 -1.19
CA ALA A 109 -12.24 21.45 -0.02
C ALA A 109 -12.11 22.98 0.03
N GLN A 110 -10.94 23.54 -0.27
CA GLN A 110 -10.71 24.98 -0.32
C GLN A 110 -11.55 25.66 -1.41
N ARG A 111 -11.65 25.06 -2.59
CA ARG A 111 -12.40 25.63 -3.72
C ARG A 111 -13.92 25.56 -3.55
N HIS A 112 -14.41 24.49 -2.95
CA HIS A 112 -15.85 24.25 -2.83
C HIS A 112 -16.40 24.50 -1.43
N GLY A 113 -15.57 24.96 -0.49
CA GLY A 113 -16.01 25.20 0.89
C GLY A 113 -16.44 23.94 1.63
N ALA A 114 -15.98 22.77 1.16
CA ALA A 114 -16.34 21.49 1.78
C ALA A 114 -15.82 21.44 3.22
N ARG A 115 -16.72 21.17 4.15
CA ARG A 115 -16.40 20.87 5.54
C ARG A 115 -16.34 19.36 5.68
N GLY A 116 -15.24 18.83 6.22
CA GLY A 116 -15.13 17.40 6.49
C GLY A 116 -16.18 16.99 7.52
N GLU A 117 -17.24 16.34 7.07
CA GLU A 117 -18.18 15.67 7.96
C GLU A 117 -17.64 14.28 8.29
N SER A 118 -16.70 14.22 9.23
CA SER A 118 -16.13 12.96 9.70
C SER A 118 -17.15 12.04 10.39
N ALA A 119 -18.26 12.62 10.85
CA ALA A 119 -19.30 11.89 11.59
C ALA A 119 -20.02 10.80 10.76
N GLN A 120 -19.95 10.84 9.44
CA GLN A 120 -20.63 9.86 8.55
C GLN A 120 -19.66 8.88 7.87
N ALA A 121 -18.36 9.05 8.04
CA ALA A 121 -17.36 8.16 7.45
C ALA A 121 -17.22 6.88 8.29
N GLY A 122 -18.07 5.90 8.04
CA GLY A 122 -17.95 4.57 8.61
C GLY A 122 -18.28 4.49 10.10
N MET A 123 -19.55 4.41 10.43
CA MET A 123 -19.97 4.02 11.78
C MET A 123 -19.45 2.61 12.05
N PRO A 124 -18.74 2.38 13.18
CA PRO A 124 -18.32 1.04 13.57
C PRO A 124 -19.54 0.11 13.69
N LEU A 125 -19.47 -1.05 13.09
CA LEU A 125 -20.46 -2.10 13.33
C LEU A 125 -20.31 -2.59 14.75
N VAL A 126 -21.42 -2.63 15.48
CA VAL A 126 -21.46 -3.21 16.82
C VAL A 126 -21.61 -4.72 16.69
N GLY A 127 -20.75 -5.46 17.36
CA GLY A 127 -20.81 -6.94 17.37
C GLY A 127 -19.43 -7.58 17.48
N PRO A 128 -19.40 -8.93 17.42
CA PRO A 128 -18.14 -9.66 17.43
C PRO A 128 -17.23 -9.23 16.27
N ALA A 129 -15.96 -9.15 16.53
CA ALA A 129 -14.94 -8.78 15.54
C ALA A 129 -13.80 -9.78 15.56
N VAL A 130 -13.13 -9.94 14.41
CA VAL A 130 -11.90 -10.70 14.26
C VAL A 130 -10.89 -9.87 13.49
N VAL A 131 -9.62 -9.95 13.87
CA VAL A 131 -8.50 -9.35 13.13
C VAL A 131 -7.89 -10.40 12.21
N LEU A 132 -7.79 -10.09 10.92
CA LEU A 132 -7.10 -10.93 9.93
C LEU A 132 -5.83 -10.22 9.45
N SER A 133 -4.69 -10.91 9.49
CA SER A 133 -3.40 -10.37 9.06
C SER A 133 -2.70 -11.32 8.11
N GLY A 134 -2.42 -10.87 6.87
CA GLY A 134 -1.76 -11.68 5.84
C GLY A 134 -0.41 -11.13 5.37
N SER A 135 -0.17 -9.81 5.49
CA SER A 135 1.07 -9.19 5.00
C SER A 135 2.30 -9.65 5.78
N CYS A 136 3.38 -9.95 5.05
CA CYS A 136 4.69 -10.31 5.62
C CYS A 136 5.66 -9.11 5.67
N SER A 137 5.17 -7.86 5.55
CA SER A 137 6.00 -6.67 5.67
C SER A 137 6.62 -6.55 7.08
N VAL A 138 7.74 -5.86 7.19
CA VAL A 138 8.42 -5.61 8.48
C VAL A 138 7.46 -4.93 9.47
N MET A 139 6.68 -3.94 9.00
CA MET A 139 5.73 -3.24 9.83
C MET A 139 4.60 -4.17 10.32
N THR A 140 4.03 -5.00 9.45
CA THR A 140 2.96 -5.94 9.83
C THR A 140 3.49 -6.99 10.82
N ASN A 141 4.70 -7.50 10.64
CA ASN A 141 5.33 -8.38 11.63
C ASN A 141 5.42 -7.71 13.02
N SER A 142 5.82 -6.44 13.06
CA SER A 142 5.88 -5.68 14.32
C SER A 142 4.47 -5.47 14.93
N GLN A 143 3.46 -5.18 14.12
CA GLN A 143 2.07 -5.03 14.56
C GLN A 143 1.50 -6.33 15.11
N VAL A 144 1.71 -7.45 14.42
CA VAL A 144 1.30 -8.79 14.88
C VAL A 144 2.00 -9.13 16.19
N ALA A 145 3.31 -8.89 16.30
CA ALA A 145 4.06 -9.14 17.52
C ALA A 145 3.53 -8.35 18.72
N ALA A 146 3.18 -7.07 18.53
CA ALA A 146 2.61 -6.24 19.56
C ALA A 146 1.18 -6.69 19.96
N TYR A 147 0.34 -7.01 18.98
CA TYR A 147 -1.05 -7.41 19.23
C TYR A 147 -1.16 -8.75 19.97
N ARG A 148 -0.30 -9.73 19.64
CA ARG A 148 -0.24 -11.04 20.31
C ARG A 148 0.04 -10.98 21.80
N GLN A 149 0.60 -9.90 22.29
CA GLN A 149 0.86 -9.72 23.72
C GLN A 149 -0.40 -9.33 24.51
N GLN A 150 -1.46 -8.88 23.82
CA GLN A 150 -2.63 -8.28 24.45
C GLN A 150 -3.94 -9.01 24.12
N ALA A 151 -3.96 -9.78 23.02
CA ALA A 151 -5.16 -10.44 22.50
C ALA A 151 -4.91 -11.91 22.16
N PRO A 152 -5.94 -12.77 22.19
CA PRO A 152 -5.85 -14.11 21.63
C PRO A 152 -5.40 -14.04 20.17
N ALA A 153 -4.38 -14.80 19.82
CA ALA A 153 -3.86 -14.80 18.46
C ALA A 153 -3.46 -16.21 18.01
N ARG A 154 -3.82 -16.56 16.77
CA ARG A 154 -3.56 -17.86 16.19
C ARG A 154 -2.91 -17.73 14.82
N ALA A 155 -1.76 -18.39 14.65
CA ALA A 155 -1.13 -18.49 13.34
C ALA A 155 -1.89 -19.47 12.44
N VAL A 156 -1.96 -19.14 11.16
CA VAL A 156 -2.48 -20.06 10.14
C VAL A 156 -1.49 -21.20 9.92
N ASP A 157 -1.98 -22.43 9.96
CA ASP A 157 -1.23 -23.62 9.56
C ASP A 157 -1.47 -23.89 8.07
N LEU A 158 -0.49 -23.61 7.25
CA LEU A 158 -0.59 -23.82 5.81
C LEU A 158 -0.70 -25.29 5.45
N SER A 159 -0.08 -26.20 6.20
CA SER A 159 -0.19 -27.65 5.94
C SER A 159 -1.64 -28.10 6.08
N ALA A 160 -2.35 -27.61 7.09
CA ALA A 160 -3.77 -27.87 7.28
C ALA A 160 -4.62 -27.28 6.14
N CYS A 161 -4.28 -26.05 5.67
CA CYS A 161 -4.97 -25.45 4.52
C CYS A 161 -4.86 -26.30 3.25
N PHE A 162 -3.70 -26.90 3.00
CA PHE A 162 -3.48 -27.75 1.82
C PHE A 162 -4.07 -29.15 1.98
N THR A 163 -4.27 -29.62 3.20
CA THR A 163 -4.83 -30.94 3.47
C THR A 163 -6.35 -30.94 3.36
N ASP A 164 -7.03 -30.09 4.08
CA ASP A 164 -8.49 -29.92 4.08
C ASP A 164 -8.85 -28.50 4.54
N LEU A 165 -8.96 -27.60 3.56
CA LEU A 165 -9.22 -26.19 3.80
C LEU A 165 -10.57 -25.99 4.52
N GLU A 166 -11.60 -26.72 4.13
CA GLU A 166 -12.94 -26.52 4.67
C GLU A 166 -13.03 -26.93 6.15
N SER A 167 -12.44 -28.05 6.50
CA SER A 167 -12.37 -28.51 7.90
C SER A 167 -11.50 -27.58 8.74
N TYR A 168 -10.39 -27.09 8.16
CA TYR A 168 -9.50 -26.17 8.86
C TYR A 168 -10.16 -24.80 9.10
N VAL A 169 -10.90 -24.27 8.12
CA VAL A 169 -11.67 -23.03 8.29
C VAL A 169 -12.69 -23.18 9.41
N ARG A 170 -13.41 -24.30 9.49
CA ARG A 170 -14.31 -24.59 10.62
C ARG A 170 -13.56 -24.54 11.96
N THR A 171 -12.41 -25.19 12.03
CA THR A 171 -11.58 -25.17 13.26
C THR A 171 -11.15 -23.76 13.67
N LEU A 172 -10.84 -22.90 12.70
CA LEU A 172 -10.50 -21.50 12.97
C LEU A 172 -11.73 -20.70 13.43
N THR A 173 -12.88 -20.93 12.80
CA THR A 173 -14.13 -20.27 13.17
C THR A 173 -14.56 -20.64 14.60
N ASP A 174 -14.53 -21.94 14.94
CA ASP A 174 -14.83 -22.42 16.29
C ASP A 174 -13.87 -21.82 17.33
N TRP A 175 -12.59 -21.70 16.96
CA TRP A 175 -11.62 -21.04 17.85
C TRP A 175 -11.92 -19.56 18.05
N VAL A 176 -12.31 -18.81 16.99
CA VAL A 176 -12.72 -17.39 17.11
C VAL A 176 -13.96 -17.27 17.99
N ASP A 177 -14.95 -18.11 17.78
CA ASP A 177 -16.18 -18.10 18.58
C ASP A 177 -15.92 -18.38 20.07
N ALA A 178 -14.96 -19.23 20.37
CA ALA A 178 -14.54 -19.48 21.75
C ALA A 178 -13.84 -18.29 22.41
N GLN A 179 -13.38 -17.29 21.63
CA GLN A 179 -12.75 -16.06 22.12
C GLN A 179 -13.74 -14.87 22.18
N ARG A 180 -15.03 -15.09 22.02
CA ARG A 180 -16.06 -14.03 21.93
C ARG A 180 -16.05 -13.04 23.07
N ASP A 181 -15.71 -13.50 24.28
CA ASP A 181 -15.73 -12.70 25.52
C ASP A 181 -14.34 -12.08 25.81
N ALA A 182 -13.38 -12.24 24.93
CA ALA A 182 -12.06 -11.62 25.10
C ALA A 182 -12.16 -10.09 25.01
N PRO A 183 -11.36 -9.34 25.83
CA PRO A 183 -11.41 -7.88 25.85
C PRO A 183 -10.98 -7.23 24.53
N LEU A 184 -10.18 -7.93 23.72
CA LEU A 184 -9.79 -7.52 22.37
C LEU A 184 -10.16 -8.61 21.37
N ALA A 185 -10.45 -8.20 20.13
CA ALA A 185 -10.80 -9.13 19.06
C ALA A 185 -9.71 -10.20 18.86
N PRO A 186 -10.06 -11.48 18.73
CA PRO A 186 -9.07 -12.51 18.39
C PRO A 186 -8.45 -12.23 17.01
N MET A 187 -7.17 -12.59 16.87
CA MET A 187 -6.43 -12.41 15.61
C MET A 187 -6.07 -13.75 14.99
N ILE A 188 -6.36 -13.90 13.69
CA ILE A 188 -5.83 -14.97 12.85
C ILE A 188 -4.80 -14.33 11.91
N TYR A 189 -3.60 -14.91 11.83
CA TYR A 189 -2.53 -14.32 11.02
C TYR A 189 -1.73 -15.36 10.24
N ALA A 190 -1.50 -15.07 8.96
CA ALA A 190 -0.54 -15.75 8.09
C ALA A 190 0.79 -14.99 7.99
N THR A 191 0.86 -13.82 8.62
CA THR A 191 2.08 -12.98 8.70
C THR A 191 3.25 -13.79 9.25
N THR A 192 4.36 -13.82 8.51
CA THR A 192 5.55 -14.57 8.89
C THR A 192 6.82 -13.84 8.48
N GLU A 193 7.96 -14.29 8.98
CA GLU A 193 9.27 -13.74 8.62
C GLU A 193 9.66 -14.10 7.18
N PRO A 194 10.47 -13.26 6.50
CA PRO A 194 10.84 -13.46 5.09
C PRO A 194 11.47 -14.83 4.80
N GLN A 195 12.31 -15.34 5.70
CA GLN A 195 12.94 -16.67 5.53
C GLN A 195 11.94 -17.83 5.60
N THR A 196 10.92 -17.69 6.44
CA THR A 196 9.84 -18.67 6.55
C THR A 196 8.96 -18.62 5.32
N LEU A 197 8.63 -17.41 4.84
CA LEU A 197 7.88 -17.22 3.60
C LEU A 197 8.60 -17.88 2.40
N GLN A 198 9.90 -17.68 2.25
CA GLN A 198 10.68 -18.31 1.19
C GLN A 198 10.63 -19.85 1.25
N ARG A 199 10.68 -20.44 2.45
CA ARG A 199 10.52 -21.90 2.63
C ARG A 199 9.13 -22.37 2.22
N ILE A 200 8.10 -21.65 2.58
CA ILE A 200 6.72 -21.93 2.21
C ILE A 200 6.55 -21.88 0.68
N GLN A 201 7.05 -20.82 0.05
CA GLN A 201 7.01 -20.67 -1.40
C GLN A 201 7.79 -21.77 -2.13
N ALA A 202 8.95 -22.16 -1.63
CA ALA A 202 9.72 -23.28 -2.16
C ALA A 202 8.99 -24.63 -2.05
N GLN A 203 8.20 -24.82 -1.00
CA GLN A 203 7.47 -26.06 -0.75
C GLN A 203 6.15 -26.15 -1.53
N TYR A 204 5.38 -25.07 -1.62
CA TYR A 204 4.01 -25.06 -2.15
C TYR A 204 3.88 -24.29 -3.47
N GLY A 205 4.91 -23.55 -3.89
CA GLY A 205 4.92 -22.64 -5.04
C GLY A 205 4.40 -21.24 -4.67
N ASP A 206 4.91 -20.22 -5.34
CA ASP A 206 4.63 -18.80 -5.05
C ASP A 206 3.14 -18.47 -5.15
N LYS A 207 2.50 -18.89 -6.24
CA LYS A 207 1.09 -18.61 -6.48
C LYS A 207 0.18 -19.36 -5.50
N ALA A 208 0.40 -20.66 -5.32
CA ALA A 208 -0.45 -21.48 -4.46
C ALA A 208 -0.35 -21.05 -2.98
N SER A 209 0.83 -20.62 -2.51
CA SER A 209 1.02 -20.14 -1.13
C SER A 209 0.40 -18.76 -0.87
N SER A 210 0.14 -17.99 -1.93
CA SER A 210 -0.46 -16.65 -1.83
C SER A 210 -1.99 -16.64 -2.00
N GLU A 211 -2.55 -17.68 -2.61
CA GLU A 211 -3.99 -17.78 -2.90
C GLU A 211 -4.76 -18.63 -1.88
N ARG A 212 -4.08 -19.32 -0.97
CA ARG A 212 -4.66 -20.18 0.09
C ARG A 212 -4.67 -19.48 1.42
#